data_d2041b8d29a6b6560d3821299b3b6ee1
#
_entry.id   d2041b8d29a6b6560d3821299b3b6ee1
#
_cell.length_a   1.000
_cell.length_b   1.000
_cell.length_c   1.000
_cell.angle_alpha   90.00
_cell.angle_beta   90.00
_cell.angle_gamma   90.00
#
_symmetry.space_group_name_H-M   'P 1'
#
loop_
_entity.id
_entity.type
_entity.pdbx_description
1 polymer ?
#
loop_
_entity_poly.entity_id
_entity_poly.type
_entity_poly.pdbx_seq_one_letter_code
_entity_poly.pdbx_strand_id
1 'polypeptide(L)'
;VRNVTVSQSCGKWYVSIQTEHEATEPQHESTSIVGLDAGVTKLATLSDGTVYPPVSSFKANQRKLARLQRKLSRKIKFSANWQKQKRKIQRLHSHIANIRKDSLHKVTSEISKNHAMIVIEDLKVSNMSKSAKGTTERPGRNVKAKSGLNRSILELGWYEMRRQLEYKQLWRGGQVVAIPPAYTSQKCACCGHTAKENRQSQSQFECLECGYTANADINGARNILAAGHAVLACGGRVQSDCPSKQEPAEVIQTSV
;
A
#
# COMPACT_ATOMS: atom_id res chain seq x y z
N VAL A 1 -33.53 -0.76 0.82
CA VAL A 1 -32.73 0.48 0.84
C VAL A 1 -32.85 1.11 2.21
N ARG A 2 -31.71 1.36 2.89
CA ARG A 2 -31.70 2.01 4.22
C ARG A 2 -31.42 3.51 4.12
N ASN A 3 -30.54 3.93 3.23
CA ASN A 3 -30.15 5.32 3.09
C ASN A 3 -29.75 5.66 1.66
N VAL A 4 -30.00 6.89 1.25
CA VAL A 4 -29.57 7.44 -0.04
C VAL A 4 -28.86 8.76 0.20
N THR A 5 -27.63 8.87 -0.27
CA THR A 5 -26.83 10.09 -0.16
C THR A 5 -26.55 10.65 -1.54
N VAL A 6 -26.91 11.92 -1.76
CA VAL A 6 -26.57 12.65 -2.98
C VAL A 6 -25.39 13.57 -2.71
N SER A 7 -24.37 13.51 -3.55
CA SER A 7 -23.18 14.35 -3.42
C SER A 7 -22.76 14.94 -4.76
N GLN A 8 -22.04 16.06 -4.71
CA GLN A 8 -21.51 16.71 -5.90
C GLN A 8 -19.99 16.84 -5.81
N SER A 9 -19.28 16.40 -6.84
CA SER A 9 -17.82 16.56 -6.94
C SER A 9 -17.41 16.92 -8.35
N CYS A 10 -16.60 17.96 -8.51
CA CYS A 10 -16.05 18.43 -9.80
C CYS A 10 -17.09 18.68 -10.89
N GLY A 11 -18.32 19.07 -10.50
CA GLY A 11 -19.44 19.33 -11.41
C GLY A 11 -20.19 18.07 -11.87
N LYS A 12 -19.94 16.92 -11.22
CA LYS A 12 -20.71 15.68 -11.41
C LYS A 12 -21.50 15.38 -10.15
N TRP A 13 -22.71 14.87 -10.33
CA TRP A 13 -23.56 14.37 -9.25
C TRP A 13 -23.35 12.86 -9.07
N TYR A 14 -23.36 12.43 -7.82
CA TYR A 14 -23.23 11.04 -7.42
C TYR A 14 -24.36 10.70 -6.47
N VAL A 15 -24.88 9.49 -6.60
CA VAL A 15 -25.85 8.91 -5.67
C VAL A 15 -25.20 7.67 -5.06
N SER A 16 -25.19 7.61 -3.74
CA SER A 16 -24.79 6.43 -2.98
C SER A 16 -26.04 5.85 -2.30
N ILE A 17 -26.30 4.58 -2.55
CA ILE A 17 -27.45 3.87 -2.02
C ILE A 17 -26.96 2.79 -1.07
N GLN A 18 -27.38 2.88 0.19
CA GLN A 18 -27.11 1.85 1.18
C GLN A 18 -28.26 0.84 1.19
N THR A 19 -27.93 -0.41 0.96
CA THR A 19 -28.87 -1.53 1.01
C THR A 19 -28.46 -2.50 2.10
N GLU A 20 -29.43 -3.22 2.63
CA GLU A 20 -29.25 -4.39 3.47
C GLU A 20 -29.53 -5.63 2.62
N HIS A 21 -28.67 -6.59 2.72
CA HIS A 21 -28.79 -7.85 2.01
C HIS A 21 -28.35 -8.98 2.93
N GLU A 22 -29.18 -9.98 3.05
CA GLU A 22 -28.80 -11.26 3.68
C GLU A 22 -27.91 -12.02 2.71
N ALA A 23 -26.70 -12.34 3.14
CA ALA A 23 -25.76 -13.14 2.36
C ALA A 23 -25.34 -14.35 3.18
N THR A 24 -25.22 -15.49 2.53
CA THR A 24 -24.54 -16.67 3.07
C THR A 24 -23.06 -16.34 3.27
N GLU A 25 -22.41 -16.94 4.25
CA GLU A 25 -20.98 -16.78 4.44
C GLU A 25 -20.24 -17.25 3.19
N PRO A 26 -19.48 -16.38 2.54
CA PRO A 26 -18.78 -16.76 1.31
C PRO A 26 -17.62 -17.69 1.64
N GLN A 27 -17.39 -18.67 0.78
CA GLN A 27 -16.21 -19.52 0.80
C GLN A 27 -15.30 -19.14 -0.35
N HIS A 28 -14.00 -18.98 -0.07
CA HIS A 28 -13.05 -18.60 -1.10
C HIS A 28 -12.77 -19.76 -2.05
N GLU A 29 -12.83 -19.50 -3.36
CA GLU A 29 -12.59 -20.52 -4.41
C GLU A 29 -11.15 -21.05 -4.40
N SER A 30 -10.18 -20.23 -3.99
CA SER A 30 -8.77 -20.60 -3.88
C SER A 30 -8.41 -20.96 -2.44
N THR A 31 -7.41 -21.81 -2.27
CA THR A 31 -6.75 -22.11 -0.99
C THR A 31 -5.36 -21.46 -0.88
N SER A 32 -4.94 -20.75 -1.92
CA SER A 32 -3.61 -20.14 -2.00
C SER A 32 -3.42 -19.04 -0.95
N ILE A 33 -2.21 -18.98 -0.39
CA ILE A 33 -1.76 -17.97 0.57
C ILE A 33 -0.57 -17.22 -0.03
N VAL A 34 -0.55 -15.90 0.10
CA VAL A 34 0.51 -15.07 -0.48
C VAL A 34 0.97 -13.98 0.48
N GLY A 35 2.28 -13.73 0.52
CA GLY A 35 2.87 -12.55 1.15
C GLY A 35 3.01 -11.42 0.13
N LEU A 36 2.69 -10.20 0.54
CA LEU A 36 2.73 -9.00 -0.30
C LEU A 36 3.67 -7.97 0.31
N ASP A 37 4.76 -7.67 -0.39
CA ASP A 37 5.67 -6.55 -0.08
C ASP A 37 5.26 -5.31 -0.88
N ALA A 38 5.01 -4.20 -0.18
CA ALA A 38 4.60 -2.93 -0.77
C ALA A 38 5.80 -1.99 -0.96
N GLY A 39 6.20 -1.77 -2.20
CA GLY A 39 7.39 -0.99 -2.54
C GLY A 39 7.11 0.34 -3.26
N VAL A 40 8.10 1.23 -3.29
CA VAL A 40 8.01 2.52 -3.99
C VAL A 40 8.27 2.39 -5.49
N THR A 41 9.17 1.51 -5.89
CA THR A 41 9.52 1.24 -7.30
C THR A 41 8.55 0.27 -7.96
N LYS A 42 8.01 -0.65 -7.18
CA LYS A 42 6.95 -1.59 -7.54
C LYS A 42 5.80 -1.37 -6.56
N LEU A 43 4.56 -1.32 -7.04
CA LEU A 43 3.40 -1.12 -6.17
C LEU A 43 3.30 -2.25 -5.13
N ALA A 44 3.45 -3.47 -5.60
CA ALA A 44 3.47 -4.68 -4.78
C ALA A 44 4.29 -5.77 -5.47
N THR A 45 5.00 -6.57 -4.67
CA THR A 45 5.68 -7.80 -5.09
C THR A 45 5.11 -8.94 -4.24
N LEU A 46 4.67 -10.00 -4.87
CA LEU A 46 4.13 -11.18 -4.20
C LEU A 46 5.24 -12.21 -3.95
N SER A 47 5.01 -13.07 -2.96
CA SER A 47 5.95 -14.15 -2.58
C SER A 47 6.12 -15.22 -3.67
N ASP A 48 5.17 -15.34 -4.59
CA ASP A 48 5.25 -16.20 -5.78
C ASP A 48 6.10 -15.61 -6.92
N GLY A 49 6.54 -14.34 -6.77
CA GLY A 49 7.33 -13.61 -7.77
C GLY A 49 6.52 -12.68 -8.67
N THR A 50 5.21 -12.65 -8.55
CA THR A 50 4.36 -11.72 -9.29
C THR A 50 4.64 -10.27 -8.88
N VAL A 51 4.77 -9.37 -9.86
CA VAL A 51 5.10 -7.96 -9.63
C VAL A 51 4.05 -7.06 -10.26
N TYR A 52 3.53 -6.12 -9.47
CA TYR A 52 2.61 -5.09 -9.93
C TYR A 52 3.34 -3.74 -10.04
N PRO A 53 3.39 -3.13 -11.24
CA PRO A 53 4.03 -1.82 -11.42
C PRO A 53 3.19 -0.70 -10.82
N PRO A 54 3.82 0.39 -10.34
CA PRO A 54 3.09 1.56 -9.87
C PRO A 54 2.50 2.36 -11.03
N VAL A 55 1.34 2.96 -10.81
CA VAL A 55 0.76 3.92 -11.76
C VAL A 55 1.19 5.33 -11.37
N SER A 56 2.06 5.93 -12.18
CA SER A 56 2.57 7.30 -11.98
C SER A 56 1.59 8.35 -12.52
N SER A 57 0.34 8.34 -12.05
CA SER A 57 -0.74 9.20 -12.56
C SER A 57 -0.48 10.69 -12.28
N PHE A 58 0.05 11.01 -11.11
CA PHE A 58 0.42 12.38 -10.74
C PHE A 58 1.65 12.85 -11.53
N LYS A 59 2.72 12.04 -11.58
CA LYS A 59 3.96 12.38 -12.31
C LYS A 59 3.67 12.67 -13.78
N ALA A 60 2.83 11.86 -14.44
CA ALA A 60 2.43 12.06 -15.83
C ALA A 60 1.67 13.38 -16.06
N ASN A 61 0.88 13.81 -15.06
CA ASN A 61 0.08 15.04 -15.16
C ASN A 61 0.70 16.27 -14.49
N GLN A 62 1.87 16.15 -13.85
CA GLN A 62 2.50 17.20 -13.04
C GLN A 62 2.77 18.49 -13.85
N ARG A 63 3.29 18.38 -15.07
CA ARG A 63 3.55 19.54 -15.94
C ARG A 63 2.26 20.27 -16.32
N LYS A 64 1.21 19.50 -16.63
CA LYS A 64 -0.12 20.04 -16.96
C LYS A 64 -0.73 20.76 -15.76
N LEU A 65 -0.65 20.17 -14.57
CA LEU A 65 -1.13 20.75 -13.32
C LEU A 65 -0.41 22.08 -13.01
N ALA A 66 0.93 22.10 -13.07
CA ALA A 66 1.72 23.29 -12.82
C ALA A 66 1.38 24.43 -13.80
N ARG A 67 1.14 24.12 -15.09
CA ARG A 67 0.70 25.09 -16.09
C ARG A 67 -0.69 25.67 -15.75
N LEU A 68 -1.63 24.83 -15.32
CA LEU A 68 -2.96 25.28 -14.94
C LEU A 68 -2.93 26.15 -13.67
N GLN A 69 -2.10 25.79 -12.68
CA GLN A 69 -1.92 26.55 -11.44
C GLN A 69 -1.30 27.92 -11.71
N ARG A 70 -0.25 28.02 -12.55
CA ARG A 70 0.32 29.31 -12.99
C ARG A 70 -0.69 30.18 -13.73
N LYS A 71 -1.60 29.58 -14.52
CA LYS A 71 -2.70 30.33 -15.15
C LYS A 71 -3.71 30.83 -14.12
N LEU A 72 -3.96 30.06 -13.07
CA LEU A 72 -4.88 30.44 -11.99
C LEU A 72 -4.33 31.61 -11.18
N SER A 73 -3.04 31.58 -10.81
CA SER A 73 -2.39 32.65 -10.02
C SER A 73 -2.38 34.03 -10.69
N ARG A 74 -2.48 34.07 -12.04
CA ARG A 74 -2.52 35.32 -12.82
C ARG A 74 -3.94 35.88 -13.00
N LYS A 75 -4.97 35.22 -12.40
CA LYS A 75 -6.36 35.68 -12.53
C LYS A 75 -6.83 36.39 -11.27
N ILE A 76 -7.73 37.34 -11.44
CA ILE A 76 -8.38 38.02 -10.31
C ILE A 76 -9.14 36.98 -9.50
N LYS A 77 -8.79 36.86 -8.22
CA LYS A 77 -9.36 35.88 -7.29
C LYS A 77 -10.89 36.05 -7.22
N PHE A 78 -11.60 34.92 -7.22
CA PHE A 78 -13.05 34.83 -7.21
C PHE A 78 -13.78 35.31 -8.49
N SER A 79 -13.12 35.88 -9.49
CA SER A 79 -13.73 36.21 -10.77
C SER A 79 -14.29 34.96 -11.49
N ALA A 80 -15.24 35.13 -12.41
CA ALA A 80 -15.76 34.03 -13.22
C ALA A 80 -14.64 33.25 -13.97
N ASN A 81 -13.64 33.95 -14.47
CA ASN A 81 -12.49 33.36 -15.15
C ASN A 81 -11.59 32.58 -14.18
N TRP A 82 -11.42 33.04 -12.95
CA TRP A 82 -10.69 32.32 -11.90
C TRP A 82 -11.45 31.03 -11.53
N GLN A 83 -12.76 31.10 -11.35
CA GLN A 83 -13.58 29.94 -11.03
C GLN A 83 -13.57 28.90 -12.17
N LYS A 84 -13.66 29.33 -13.43
CA LYS A 84 -13.51 28.44 -14.59
C LYS A 84 -12.16 27.75 -14.58
N GLN A 85 -11.08 28.45 -14.26
CA GLN A 85 -9.72 27.89 -14.19
C GLN A 85 -9.58 26.93 -12.99
N LYS A 86 -10.13 27.28 -11.82
CA LYS A 86 -10.16 26.41 -10.64
C LYS A 86 -10.86 25.08 -10.94
N ARG A 87 -12.02 25.10 -11.62
CA ARG A 87 -12.74 23.89 -12.04
C ARG A 87 -11.88 22.98 -12.96
N LYS A 88 -11.07 23.56 -13.86
CA LYS A 88 -10.13 22.76 -14.68
C LYS A 88 -9.07 22.04 -13.84
N ILE A 89 -8.55 22.69 -12.81
CA ILE A 89 -7.59 22.09 -11.88
C ILE A 89 -8.28 20.97 -11.06
N GLN A 90 -9.45 21.22 -10.52
CA GLN A 90 -10.22 20.22 -9.77
C GLN A 90 -10.51 18.97 -10.62
N ARG A 91 -10.94 19.15 -11.88
CA ARG A 91 -11.16 18.03 -12.83
C ARG A 91 -9.88 17.23 -13.10
N LEU A 92 -8.73 17.92 -13.21
CA LEU A 92 -7.45 17.23 -13.39
C LEU A 92 -7.05 16.42 -12.15
N HIS A 93 -7.24 16.96 -10.93
CA HIS A 93 -7.01 16.21 -9.70
C HIS A 93 -7.94 14.99 -9.59
N SER A 94 -9.22 15.15 -9.92
CA SER A 94 -10.18 14.03 -9.95
C SER A 94 -9.76 12.97 -10.98
N HIS A 95 -9.31 13.36 -12.16
CA HIS A 95 -8.81 12.44 -13.18
C HIS A 95 -7.59 11.64 -12.67
N ILE A 96 -6.61 12.31 -12.05
CA ILE A 96 -5.42 11.66 -11.47
C ILE A 96 -5.83 10.66 -10.38
N ALA A 97 -6.75 11.06 -9.48
CA ALA A 97 -7.25 10.18 -8.43
C ALA A 97 -8.01 8.96 -8.98
N ASN A 98 -8.81 9.13 -10.04
CA ASN A 98 -9.56 8.06 -10.66
C ASN A 98 -8.66 7.05 -11.36
N ILE A 99 -7.61 7.49 -12.07
CA ILE A 99 -6.61 6.58 -12.69
C ILE A 99 -5.97 5.69 -11.61
N ARG A 100 -5.53 6.30 -10.49
CA ARG A 100 -4.95 5.54 -9.37
C ARG A 100 -5.93 4.56 -8.77
N LYS A 101 -7.17 5.01 -8.51
CA LYS A 101 -8.22 4.18 -7.93
C LYS A 101 -8.57 2.99 -8.83
N ASP A 102 -8.73 3.21 -10.13
CA ASP A 102 -9.00 2.15 -11.11
C ASP A 102 -7.89 1.10 -11.15
N SER A 103 -6.63 1.56 -11.20
CA SER A 103 -5.47 0.65 -11.15
C SER A 103 -5.43 -0.17 -9.86
N LEU A 104 -5.63 0.46 -8.70
CA LEU A 104 -5.68 -0.25 -7.42
C LEU A 104 -6.83 -1.27 -7.39
N HIS A 105 -8.01 -0.93 -7.93
CA HIS A 105 -9.13 -1.87 -8.00
C HIS A 105 -8.82 -3.08 -8.88
N LYS A 106 -8.12 -2.92 -10.00
CA LYS A 106 -7.69 -4.01 -10.87
C LYS A 106 -6.73 -4.95 -10.15
N VAL A 107 -5.65 -4.39 -9.60
CA VAL A 107 -4.63 -5.15 -8.88
C VAL A 107 -5.23 -5.88 -7.66
N THR A 108 -5.96 -5.18 -6.80
CA THR A 108 -6.55 -5.79 -5.61
C THR A 108 -7.64 -6.81 -5.93
N SER A 109 -8.38 -6.66 -7.04
CA SER A 109 -9.35 -7.67 -7.49
C SER A 109 -8.67 -8.95 -7.98
N GLU A 110 -7.57 -8.81 -8.71
CA GLU A 110 -6.77 -9.94 -9.19
C GLU A 110 -6.16 -10.71 -8.01
N ILE A 111 -5.48 -10.01 -7.10
CA ILE A 111 -4.86 -10.63 -5.91
C ILE A 111 -5.94 -11.33 -5.05
N SER A 112 -7.06 -10.63 -4.77
CA SER A 112 -8.14 -11.18 -3.94
C SER A 112 -8.91 -12.32 -4.60
N LYS A 113 -8.87 -12.46 -5.92
CA LYS A 113 -9.48 -13.59 -6.63
C LYS A 113 -8.60 -14.83 -6.54
N ASN A 114 -7.28 -14.65 -6.62
CA ASN A 114 -6.34 -15.75 -6.75
C ASN A 114 -5.90 -16.34 -5.42
N HIS A 115 -6.03 -15.59 -4.31
CA HIS A 115 -5.51 -16.00 -3.01
C HIS A 115 -6.56 -15.86 -1.90
N ALA A 116 -6.76 -16.93 -1.15
CA ALA A 116 -7.68 -16.97 0.01
C ALA A 116 -7.14 -16.15 1.19
N MET A 117 -5.81 -16.11 1.34
CA MET A 117 -5.18 -15.32 2.38
C MET A 117 -4.06 -14.45 1.80
N ILE A 118 -4.05 -13.21 2.24
CA ILE A 118 -3.03 -12.22 1.85
C ILE A 118 -2.37 -11.69 3.12
N VAL A 119 -1.06 -11.91 3.24
CA VAL A 119 -0.26 -11.39 4.35
C VAL A 119 0.40 -10.09 3.90
N ILE A 120 0.23 -9.02 4.65
CA ILE A 120 0.77 -7.68 4.36
C ILE A 120 1.53 -7.13 5.56
N GLU A 121 2.41 -6.16 5.34
CA GLU A 121 3.00 -5.39 6.43
C GLU A 121 2.03 -4.34 6.99
N ASP A 122 2.04 -4.13 8.31
CA ASP A 122 1.31 -3.04 8.98
C ASP A 122 2.03 -1.70 8.81
N LEU A 123 2.05 -1.18 7.60
CA LEU A 123 2.71 0.07 7.26
C LEU A 123 1.95 1.29 7.78
N LYS A 124 2.53 2.04 8.71
CA LYS A 124 1.98 3.31 9.18
C LYS A 124 2.32 4.45 8.21
N VAL A 125 1.59 4.51 7.09
CA VAL A 125 1.82 5.46 5.98
C VAL A 125 1.86 6.92 6.46
N SER A 126 1.05 7.29 7.46
CA SER A 126 1.06 8.63 8.06
C SER A 126 2.41 8.98 8.69
N ASN A 127 3.05 8.02 9.37
CA ASN A 127 4.38 8.21 9.96
C ASN A 127 5.46 8.25 8.87
N MET A 128 5.35 7.38 7.87
CA MET A 128 6.31 7.33 6.75
C MET A 128 6.30 8.62 5.92
N SER A 129 5.15 9.29 5.80
CA SER A 129 4.97 10.52 5.01
C SER A 129 5.12 11.81 5.81
N LYS A 130 5.56 11.77 7.08
CA LYS A 130 5.82 12.96 7.88
C LYS A 130 6.84 13.88 7.22
N SER A 131 6.64 15.20 7.36
CA SER A 131 7.56 16.21 6.87
C SER A 131 8.88 16.18 7.65
N ALA A 132 10.00 16.34 6.95
CA ALA A 132 11.32 16.52 7.57
C ALA A 132 11.73 18.00 7.69
N LYS A 133 10.79 18.95 7.57
CA LYS A 133 11.08 20.38 7.55
C LYS A 133 11.74 20.87 8.86
N GLY A 134 11.41 20.26 9.99
CA GLY A 134 11.86 20.71 11.32
C GLY A 134 11.17 22.01 11.76
N THR A 135 11.75 22.65 12.75
CA THR A 135 11.34 23.97 13.28
C THR A 135 12.31 25.06 12.84
N THR A 136 12.01 26.32 13.15
CA THR A 136 12.91 27.46 12.89
C THR A 136 14.23 27.33 13.64
N GLU A 137 14.16 26.83 14.88
CA GLU A 137 15.33 26.62 15.77
C GLU A 137 16.14 25.37 15.40
N ARG A 138 15.46 24.33 14.89
CA ARG A 138 16.09 23.07 14.46
C ARG A 138 15.62 22.69 13.06
N PRO A 139 16.22 23.30 12.01
CA PRO A 139 15.83 23.03 10.63
C PRO A 139 16.12 21.57 10.25
N GLY A 140 15.22 20.99 9.53
CA GLY A 140 15.34 19.60 9.09
C GLY A 140 16.41 19.39 8.01
N ARG A 141 16.95 18.18 7.94
CA ARG A 141 17.93 17.77 6.91
C ARG A 141 17.23 17.03 5.76
N ASN A 142 17.81 17.13 4.56
CA ASN A 142 17.33 16.42 3.35
C ASN A 142 15.84 16.64 3.04
N VAL A 143 15.27 17.80 3.39
CA VAL A 143 13.84 18.14 3.27
C VAL A 143 13.32 17.93 1.85
N LYS A 144 14.10 18.32 0.82
CA LYS A 144 13.72 18.17 -0.60
C LYS A 144 13.63 16.69 -1.01
N ALA A 145 14.61 15.88 -0.64
CA ALA A 145 14.61 14.43 -0.91
C ALA A 145 13.45 13.73 -0.20
N LYS A 146 13.24 14.04 1.10
CA LYS A 146 12.12 13.51 1.88
C LYS A 146 10.76 13.92 1.30
N SER A 147 10.61 15.14 0.84
CA SER A 147 9.38 15.61 0.18
C SER A 147 9.12 14.85 -1.13
N GLY A 148 10.17 14.53 -1.89
CA GLY A 148 10.08 13.67 -3.08
C GLY A 148 9.60 12.26 -2.73
N LEU A 149 10.22 11.64 -1.72
CA LEU A 149 9.84 10.31 -1.23
C LEU A 149 8.39 10.29 -0.70
N ASN A 150 8.00 11.29 0.10
CA ASN A 150 6.64 11.41 0.62
C ASN A 150 5.61 11.48 -0.51
N ARG A 151 5.91 12.23 -1.58
CA ARG A 151 5.05 12.31 -2.76
C ARG A 151 4.90 10.94 -3.43
N SER A 152 5.99 10.21 -3.60
CA SER A 152 5.95 8.86 -4.17
C SER A 152 5.12 7.91 -3.31
N ILE A 153 5.32 7.88 -1.99
CA ILE A 153 4.55 7.05 -1.05
C ILE A 153 3.05 7.37 -1.15
N LEU A 154 2.69 8.66 -1.13
CA LEU A 154 1.29 9.09 -1.19
C LEU A 154 0.66 8.84 -2.57
N GLU A 155 1.46 8.82 -3.65
CA GLU A 155 0.98 8.51 -5.00
C GLU A 155 0.61 7.02 -5.14
N LEU A 156 1.28 6.11 -4.44
CA LEU A 156 1.02 4.67 -4.50
C LEU A 156 -0.34 4.28 -3.90
N GLY A 157 -0.77 4.98 -2.83
CA GLY A 157 -2.07 4.74 -2.21
C GLY A 157 -2.14 3.44 -1.42
N TRP A 158 -1.07 3.05 -0.71
CA TRP A 158 -1.01 1.81 0.09
C TRP A 158 -2.14 1.65 1.11
N TYR A 159 -2.57 2.75 1.74
CA TYR A 159 -3.74 2.72 2.63
C TYR A 159 -5.01 2.25 1.89
N GLU A 160 -5.25 2.81 0.70
CA GLU A 160 -6.41 2.44 -0.12
C GLU A 160 -6.28 1.01 -0.67
N MET A 161 -5.06 0.58 -1.02
CA MET A 161 -4.78 -0.81 -1.43
C MET A 161 -5.14 -1.79 -0.31
N ARG A 162 -4.65 -1.55 0.93
CA ARG A 162 -4.99 -2.36 2.10
C ARG A 162 -6.50 -2.41 2.33
N ARG A 163 -7.16 -1.26 2.38
CA ARG A 163 -8.62 -1.16 2.55
C ARG A 163 -9.38 -1.95 1.48
N GLN A 164 -8.90 -1.91 0.22
CA GLN A 164 -9.52 -2.66 -0.87
C GLN A 164 -9.28 -4.17 -0.75
N LEU A 165 -8.12 -4.61 -0.32
CA LEU A 165 -7.84 -6.02 -0.06
C LEU A 165 -8.71 -6.54 1.08
N GLU A 166 -8.80 -5.82 2.20
CA GLU A 166 -9.59 -6.21 3.37
C GLU A 166 -11.07 -6.46 3.01
N TYR A 167 -11.77 -5.49 2.40
CA TYR A 167 -13.19 -5.70 2.10
C TYR A 167 -13.43 -6.69 0.96
N LYS A 168 -12.52 -6.79 -0.02
CA LYS A 168 -12.65 -7.76 -1.11
C LYS A 168 -12.43 -9.18 -0.62
N GLN A 169 -11.49 -9.38 0.29
CA GLN A 169 -11.31 -10.68 0.93
C GLN A 169 -12.52 -11.06 1.79
N LEU A 170 -13.05 -10.12 2.57
CA LEU A 170 -14.27 -10.35 3.33
C LEU A 170 -15.42 -10.80 2.42
N TRP A 171 -15.62 -10.15 1.27
CA TRP A 171 -16.68 -10.51 0.32
C TRP A 171 -16.46 -11.84 -0.38
N ARG A 172 -15.23 -12.36 -0.41
CA ARG A 172 -14.87 -13.63 -1.04
C ARG A 172 -14.69 -14.79 -0.03
N GLY A 173 -14.84 -14.53 1.26
CA GLY A 173 -14.57 -15.54 2.29
C GLY A 173 -13.09 -15.81 2.52
N GLY A 174 -12.24 -14.86 2.12
CA GLY A 174 -10.79 -14.87 2.40
C GLY A 174 -10.45 -13.94 3.55
N GLN A 175 -9.15 -13.79 3.81
CA GLN A 175 -8.67 -12.94 4.91
C GLN A 175 -7.40 -12.17 4.55
N VAL A 176 -7.18 -11.04 5.23
CA VAL A 176 -5.94 -10.26 5.19
C VAL A 176 -5.31 -10.29 6.57
N VAL A 177 -4.05 -10.67 6.63
CA VAL A 177 -3.25 -10.70 7.85
C VAL A 177 -2.21 -9.60 7.79
N ALA A 178 -2.22 -8.69 8.76
CA ALA A 178 -1.20 -7.63 8.86
C ALA A 178 -0.14 -8.03 9.89
N ILE A 179 1.13 -7.99 9.50
CA ILE A 179 2.27 -8.31 10.35
C ILE A 179 3.14 -7.09 10.61
N PRO A 180 3.90 -7.03 11.73
CA PRO A 180 4.89 -5.99 11.95
C PRO A 180 5.96 -5.98 10.86
N PRO A 181 6.37 -4.78 10.35
CA PRO A 181 7.35 -4.66 9.25
C PRO A 181 8.82 -4.82 9.70
N ALA A 182 9.06 -5.33 10.92
CA ALA A 182 10.40 -5.42 11.47
C ALA A 182 11.23 -6.52 10.76
N TYR A 183 12.40 -6.12 10.25
CA TYR A 183 13.43 -7.00 9.67
C TYR A 183 13.04 -7.83 8.44
N THR A 184 11.83 -7.72 7.90
CA THR A 184 11.37 -8.48 6.74
C THR A 184 12.29 -8.35 5.54
N SER A 185 12.88 -7.18 5.31
CA SER A 185 13.82 -6.90 4.21
C SER A 185 15.26 -7.33 4.45
N GLN A 186 15.64 -7.69 5.71
CA GLN A 186 17.02 -8.04 6.10
C GLN A 186 17.18 -9.53 6.39
N LYS A 187 16.08 -10.22 6.68
CA LYS A 187 16.04 -11.64 6.99
C LYS A 187 16.16 -12.46 5.73
N CYS A 188 16.93 -13.55 5.79
CA CYS A 188 17.02 -14.53 4.72
C CYS A 188 15.78 -15.45 4.74
N ALA A 189 15.10 -15.59 3.61
CA ALA A 189 13.95 -16.49 3.50
C ALA A 189 14.35 -17.99 3.47
N CYS A 190 15.63 -18.29 3.28
CA CYS A 190 16.14 -19.66 3.26
C CYS A 190 16.55 -20.13 4.68
N CYS A 191 17.50 -19.43 5.32
CA CYS A 191 18.07 -19.87 6.60
C CYS A 191 17.64 -19.04 7.81
N GLY A 192 16.90 -17.94 7.62
CA GLY A 192 16.46 -17.07 8.70
C GLY A 192 17.51 -16.08 9.22
N HIS A 193 18.78 -16.14 8.77
CA HIS A 193 19.82 -15.20 9.17
C HIS A 193 19.43 -13.76 8.87
N THR A 194 19.61 -12.87 9.85
CA THR A 194 19.18 -11.46 9.74
C THR A 194 20.39 -10.54 9.86
N ALA A 195 20.74 -9.88 8.76
CA ALA A 195 21.82 -8.89 8.72
C ALA A 195 21.47 -7.78 7.71
N LYS A 196 21.91 -6.55 7.99
CA LYS A 196 21.77 -5.41 7.07
C LYS A 196 22.46 -5.65 5.74
N GLU A 197 23.60 -6.27 5.81
CA GLU A 197 24.52 -6.55 4.73
C GLU A 197 23.97 -7.60 3.75
N ASN A 198 22.99 -8.41 4.17
CA ASN A 198 22.27 -9.33 3.28
C ASN A 198 21.57 -8.58 2.13
N ARG A 199 21.14 -7.32 2.36
CA ARG A 199 20.53 -6.49 1.32
C ARG A 199 21.58 -5.59 0.69
N GLN A 200 22.23 -6.08 -0.37
CA GLN A 200 23.30 -5.37 -1.08
C GLN A 200 22.80 -4.15 -1.87
N SER A 201 21.58 -4.22 -2.40
CA SER A 201 20.93 -3.12 -3.13
C SER A 201 19.41 -3.14 -2.95
N GLN A 202 18.71 -2.23 -3.62
CA GLN A 202 17.26 -2.20 -3.61
C GLN A 202 16.63 -3.43 -4.26
N SER A 203 17.35 -4.08 -5.20
CA SER A 203 16.83 -5.23 -5.95
C SER A 203 17.58 -6.53 -5.67
N GLN A 204 18.74 -6.49 -5.02
CA GLN A 204 19.59 -7.64 -4.81
C GLN A 204 19.72 -8.00 -3.34
N PHE A 205 19.42 -9.23 -3.04
CA PHE A 205 19.58 -9.86 -1.74
C PHE A 205 20.56 -11.02 -1.87
N GLU A 206 21.53 -11.11 -0.97
CA GLU A 206 22.48 -12.21 -0.86
C GLU A 206 22.77 -12.47 0.62
N CYS A 207 22.47 -13.67 1.09
CA CYS A 207 22.67 -14.03 2.47
C CYS A 207 24.14 -14.32 2.75
N LEU A 208 24.72 -13.63 3.73
CA LEU A 208 26.11 -13.81 4.14
C LEU A 208 26.35 -15.18 4.79
N GLU A 209 25.32 -15.80 5.38
CA GLU A 209 25.45 -17.07 6.08
C GLU A 209 25.33 -18.27 5.14
N CYS A 210 24.28 -18.32 4.31
CA CYS A 210 24.00 -19.50 3.48
C CYS A 210 24.22 -19.28 1.97
N GLY A 211 24.64 -18.10 1.53
CA GLY A 211 24.87 -17.77 0.13
C GLY A 211 23.59 -17.69 -0.73
N TYR A 212 22.39 -17.75 -0.11
CA TYR A 212 21.14 -17.64 -0.85
C TYR A 212 21.01 -16.28 -1.54
N THR A 213 20.76 -16.27 -2.84
CA THR A 213 20.57 -15.08 -3.66
C THR A 213 19.14 -14.97 -4.19
N ALA A 214 18.57 -13.79 -4.14
CA ALA A 214 17.22 -13.52 -4.64
C ALA A 214 17.01 -12.04 -4.99
N ASN A 215 15.88 -11.74 -5.64
CA ASN A 215 15.40 -10.36 -5.68
C ASN A 215 14.97 -9.94 -4.27
N ALA A 216 15.43 -8.76 -3.81
CA ALA A 216 15.21 -8.29 -2.44
C ALA A 216 13.73 -8.16 -2.07
N ASP A 217 12.87 -7.70 -3.02
CA ASP A 217 11.44 -7.56 -2.79
C ASP A 217 10.74 -8.93 -2.70
N ILE A 218 11.17 -9.92 -3.50
CA ILE A 218 10.66 -11.30 -3.44
C ILE A 218 11.07 -11.97 -2.12
N ASN A 219 12.33 -11.78 -1.68
CA ASN A 219 12.77 -12.26 -0.38
C ASN A 219 11.95 -11.63 0.75
N GLY A 220 11.70 -10.31 0.70
CA GLY A 220 10.82 -9.61 1.64
C GLY A 220 9.40 -10.19 1.67
N ALA A 221 8.79 -10.39 0.51
CA ALA A 221 7.45 -10.96 0.40
C ALA A 221 7.37 -12.41 0.95
N ARG A 222 8.40 -13.22 0.77
CA ARG A 222 8.51 -14.58 1.37
C ARG A 222 8.62 -14.52 2.89
N ASN A 223 9.38 -13.57 3.44
CA ASN A 223 9.47 -13.35 4.88
C ASN A 223 8.15 -12.86 5.47
N ILE A 224 7.43 -11.99 4.77
CA ILE A 224 6.09 -11.54 5.13
C ILE A 224 5.14 -12.75 5.19
N LEU A 225 5.15 -13.62 4.19
CA LEU A 225 4.36 -14.84 4.18
C LEU A 225 4.69 -15.75 5.37
N ALA A 226 5.97 -16.01 5.62
CA ALA A 226 6.42 -16.85 6.73
C ALA A 226 5.99 -16.29 8.09
N ALA A 227 6.06 -14.97 8.29
CA ALA A 227 5.57 -14.33 9.51
C ALA A 227 4.05 -14.45 9.66
N GLY A 228 3.28 -14.38 8.58
CA GLY A 228 1.84 -14.62 8.59
C GLY A 228 1.48 -16.03 9.02
N HIS A 229 2.20 -17.04 8.53
CA HIS A 229 2.04 -18.43 8.97
C HIS A 229 2.33 -18.61 10.46
N ALA A 230 3.38 -17.95 10.99
CA ALA A 230 3.70 -17.99 12.41
C ALA A 230 2.58 -17.38 13.27
N VAL A 231 2.00 -16.25 12.87
CA VAL A 231 0.86 -15.63 13.58
C VAL A 231 -0.33 -16.58 13.66
N LEU A 232 -0.64 -17.28 12.57
CA LEU A 232 -1.74 -18.26 12.54
C LEU A 232 -1.45 -19.48 13.41
N ALA A 233 -0.24 -20.03 13.38
CA ALA A 233 0.17 -21.17 14.17
C ALA A 233 0.10 -20.90 15.69
N CYS A 234 0.36 -19.64 16.10
CA CYS A 234 0.24 -19.20 17.50
C CYS A 234 -1.22 -18.97 17.96
N GLY A 235 -2.23 -19.34 17.17
CA GLY A 235 -3.65 -19.19 17.55
C GLY A 235 -4.12 -17.71 17.55
N GLY A 236 -3.39 -16.82 16.94
CA GLY A 236 -3.77 -15.41 16.78
C GLY A 236 -5.02 -15.31 15.91
N ARG A 237 -6.16 -14.99 16.53
CA ARG A 237 -7.30 -14.48 15.75
C ARG A 237 -6.82 -13.22 15.06
N VAL A 238 -7.03 -13.14 13.75
CA VAL A 238 -6.70 -11.98 12.90
C VAL A 238 -7.68 -10.84 13.22
N GLN A 239 -7.60 -10.33 14.43
CA GLN A 239 -8.18 -9.04 14.80
C GLN A 239 -7.03 -8.11 15.18
N SER A 240 -7.25 -6.81 15.03
CA SER A 240 -6.34 -5.69 15.19
C SER A 240 -5.53 -5.63 16.52
N ASP A 241 -5.60 -6.62 17.35
CA ASP A 241 -5.04 -6.67 18.71
C ASP A 241 -3.91 -7.71 18.89
N CYS A 242 -3.26 -8.14 17.82
CA CYS A 242 -2.04 -8.95 17.99
C CYS A 242 -0.98 -8.10 18.71
N PRO A 243 -0.50 -8.50 19.91
CA PRO A 243 0.43 -7.69 20.67
C PRO A 243 1.70 -7.45 19.85
N SER A 244 2.03 -6.18 19.66
CA SER A 244 3.13 -5.66 18.83
C SER A 244 4.54 -6.04 19.32
N LYS A 245 4.68 -7.05 20.17
CA LYS A 245 5.94 -7.42 20.85
C LYS A 245 6.42 -8.84 20.64
N GLN A 246 5.72 -9.69 19.88
CA GLN A 246 6.28 -11.02 19.55
C GLN A 246 7.17 -10.89 18.31
N GLU A 247 8.48 -10.92 18.53
CA GLU A 247 9.46 -11.02 17.45
C GLU A 247 9.36 -12.40 16.78
N PRO A 248 9.30 -12.48 15.43
CA PRO A 248 9.23 -13.76 14.72
C PRO A 248 10.43 -14.69 14.96
N ALA A 249 11.52 -14.18 15.55
CA ALA A 249 12.75 -14.92 15.80
C ALA A 249 12.64 -16.00 16.88
N GLU A 250 11.67 -15.90 17.81
CA GLU A 250 11.54 -16.89 18.90
C GLU A 250 10.86 -18.19 18.46
N VAL A 251 10.15 -18.19 17.31
CA VAL A 251 9.40 -19.37 16.85
C VAL A 251 10.27 -20.38 16.10
N ILE A 252 11.49 -20.03 15.68
CA ILE A 252 12.37 -20.90 14.87
C ILE A 252 13.32 -21.76 15.72
N GLN A 253 13.40 -21.55 17.04
CA GLN A 253 14.33 -22.31 17.91
C GLN A 253 13.75 -23.60 18.51
N THR A 254 12.53 -24.00 18.16
CA THR A 254 11.90 -25.19 18.75
C THR A 254 11.50 -26.28 17.75
N SER A 255 12.27 -26.51 16.70
CA SER A 255 12.13 -27.70 15.86
C SER A 255 13.48 -28.26 15.48
N VAL A 256 14.03 -29.10 16.33
CA VAL A 256 14.93 -30.20 15.98
C VAL A 256 14.15 -31.47 16.02
#